data_8e160316e6e5fc479a11a7d309938138
#
_entry.id   8e160316e6e5fc479a11a7d309938138
#
_cell.length_a   1.000
_cell.length_b   1.000
_cell.length_c   1.000
_cell.angle_alpha   90.00
_cell.angle_beta   90.00
_cell.angle_gamma   90.00
#
_symmetry.space_group_name_H-M   'P 1'
#
loop_
_entity.id
_entity.type
_entity.pdbx_description
1 polymer ?
#
loop_
_entity_poly.entity_id
_entity_poly.type
_entity_poly.pdbx_seq_one_letter_code
_entity_poly.pdbx_strand_id
1 'polypeptide(L)'
;MKITNFLALGICLLFGSCTMQKSTVQVNDKGTEWEWNKGTIVVKTPERPAGQESVIGLALPKMEVVRVGFVGLGMRGPGAVSRFTYIPGTQIVALCDYEKERAEKCQKYLKEASLPKAAVYSGEKGYEELCKRDDIDLVYIATDWLHHFPVAKCALENGKNVAIEVPSAMNLKECWELVDLSEKNRKHCMILENCCYDWFEMNTLNMAQHGVFGEVIRAQGAYIHNLAPFWKHYWKKGEDDKLGWRLDYNMRHRGDVYATHGLGPVAQ
;
A
#
# COMPACT_ATOMS: atom_id res chain seq x y z
N MET A 1 24.13 62.14 17.20
CA MET A 1 24.30 61.91 15.77
C MET A 1 24.69 60.47 15.51
N LYS A 2 23.97 59.71 14.69
CA LYS A 2 24.15 58.30 14.29
C LYS A 2 23.43 57.22 15.10
N ILE A 3 22.09 57.33 15.29
CA ILE A 3 21.24 56.21 15.67
C ILE A 3 20.13 55.96 14.60
N THR A 4 19.95 56.86 13.68
CA THR A 4 18.87 56.81 12.67
C THR A 4 19.16 55.97 11.45
N ASN A 5 20.41 55.52 11.21
CA ASN A 5 20.75 54.78 10.00
C ASN A 5 20.70 53.24 10.18
N PHE A 6 20.56 52.70 11.39
CA PHE A 6 20.47 51.28 11.60
C PHE A 6 19.04 50.72 11.55
N LEU A 7 18.03 51.57 11.80
CA LEU A 7 16.62 51.17 11.70
C LEU A 7 16.12 51.06 10.24
N ALA A 8 16.67 51.86 9.34
CA ALA A 8 16.26 51.82 7.92
C ALA A 8 16.76 50.56 7.18
N LEU A 9 17.94 50.02 7.56
CA LEU A 9 18.49 48.80 6.95
C LEU A 9 17.78 47.51 7.42
N GLY A 10 17.27 47.50 8.65
CA GLY A 10 16.52 46.36 9.20
C GLY A 10 15.13 46.19 8.60
N ILE A 11 14.49 47.31 8.25
CA ILE A 11 13.13 47.30 7.69
C ILE A 11 13.16 46.92 6.19
N CYS A 12 14.20 47.26 5.45
CA CYS A 12 14.34 46.79 4.06
C CYS A 12 14.65 45.31 3.91
N LEU A 13 15.28 44.67 4.91
CA LEU A 13 15.53 43.24 4.89
C LEU A 13 14.28 42.39 5.24
N LEU A 14 13.31 42.97 5.95
CA LEU A 14 12.05 42.31 6.29
C LEU A 14 11.01 42.38 5.17
N PHE A 15 11.10 43.36 4.27
CA PHE A 15 10.19 43.45 3.11
C PHE A 15 10.74 42.79 1.84
N GLY A 16 12.01 42.39 1.82
CA GLY A 16 12.64 41.75 0.65
C GLY A 16 12.42 40.25 0.52
N SER A 17 11.77 39.59 1.48
CA SER A 17 11.56 38.13 1.42
C SER A 17 10.14 37.72 1.02
N CYS A 18 9.28 38.65 0.66
CA CYS A 18 7.97 38.35 0.07
C CYS A 18 8.01 38.47 -1.46
N THR A 19 8.99 37.87 -2.10
CA THR A 19 8.84 37.51 -3.51
C THR A 19 7.83 36.39 -3.55
N MET A 20 6.63 36.69 -4.06
CA MET A 20 5.65 35.66 -4.41
C MET A 20 6.39 34.66 -5.29
N GLN A 21 6.69 33.48 -4.70
CA GLN A 21 7.25 32.39 -5.45
C GLN A 21 6.24 32.03 -6.52
N LYS A 22 6.59 32.26 -7.79
CA LYS A 22 5.76 31.83 -8.91
C LYS A 22 5.54 30.37 -8.73
N SER A 23 4.28 29.91 -8.75
CA SER A 23 3.97 28.49 -8.76
C SER A 23 4.66 27.87 -9.96
N THR A 24 5.65 27.05 -9.70
CA THR A 24 6.32 26.27 -10.74
C THR A 24 5.82 24.84 -10.62
N VAL A 25 5.24 24.33 -11.68
CA VAL A 25 4.90 22.92 -11.78
C VAL A 25 6.21 22.13 -11.65
N GLN A 26 6.22 21.21 -10.71
CA GLN A 26 7.35 20.32 -10.49
C GLN A 26 6.94 18.91 -10.87
N VAL A 27 7.87 18.18 -11.47
CA VAL A 27 7.68 16.78 -11.84
C VAL A 27 8.75 15.98 -11.12
N ASN A 28 8.33 15.01 -10.35
CA ASN A 28 9.30 14.08 -9.75
C ASN A 28 9.81 13.09 -10.80
N ASP A 29 10.84 12.32 -10.46
CA ASP A 29 11.47 11.28 -11.29
C ASP A 29 10.49 10.18 -11.75
N LYS A 30 9.30 10.09 -11.15
CA LYS A 30 8.22 9.15 -11.51
C LYS A 30 7.07 9.80 -12.28
N GLY A 31 7.25 11.04 -12.76
CA GLY A 31 6.28 11.75 -13.61
C GLY A 31 5.06 12.30 -12.88
N THR A 32 5.08 12.38 -11.54
CA THR A 32 4.00 13.02 -10.78
C THR A 32 4.15 14.52 -10.82
N GLU A 33 3.13 15.22 -11.35
CA GLU A 33 3.08 16.68 -11.37
C GLU A 33 2.55 17.22 -10.05
N TRP A 34 3.21 18.19 -9.49
CA TRP A 34 2.76 18.91 -8.31
C TRP A 34 3.22 20.37 -8.35
N GLU A 35 2.50 21.22 -7.67
CA GLU A 35 2.85 22.63 -7.52
C GLU A 35 2.71 23.09 -6.08
N TRP A 36 3.48 24.11 -5.73
CA TRP A 36 3.34 24.79 -4.45
C TRP A 36 2.44 26.00 -4.60
N ASN A 37 1.27 25.98 -3.96
CA ASN A 37 0.30 27.05 -4.02
C ASN A 37 -0.05 27.54 -2.61
N LYS A 38 0.34 28.79 -2.29
CA LYS A 38 0.03 29.46 -1.02
C LYS A 38 0.27 28.60 0.24
N GLY A 39 1.40 27.90 0.30
CA GLY A 39 1.72 27.06 1.44
C GLY A 39 1.15 25.64 1.37
N THR A 40 0.49 25.27 0.30
CA THR A 40 -0.10 23.95 0.09
C THR A 40 0.52 23.27 -1.12
N ILE A 41 0.80 21.99 -1.03
CA ILE A 41 1.16 21.16 -2.18
C ILE A 41 -0.13 20.76 -2.89
N VAL A 42 -0.23 21.14 -4.17
CA VAL A 42 -1.35 20.75 -5.03
C VAL A 42 -0.85 19.71 -6.01
N VAL A 43 -1.52 18.55 -6.04
CA VAL A 43 -1.23 17.47 -6.98
C VAL A 43 -2.36 17.42 -8.00
N LYS A 44 -2.01 17.31 -9.27
CA LYS A 44 -2.99 17.19 -10.34
C LYS A 44 -3.73 15.86 -10.22
N THR A 45 -5.02 15.91 -9.98
CA THR A 45 -5.88 14.74 -9.99
C THR A 45 -6.23 14.40 -11.44
N PRO A 46 -5.94 13.17 -11.92
CA PRO A 46 -6.34 12.78 -13.26
C PRO A 46 -7.86 12.75 -13.40
N GLU A 47 -8.34 13.09 -14.59
CA GLU A 47 -9.77 12.94 -14.90
C GLU A 47 -10.12 11.46 -15.06
N ARG A 48 -11.29 11.07 -14.58
CA ARG A 48 -11.79 9.71 -14.77
C ARG A 48 -12.07 9.48 -16.26
N PRO A 49 -11.58 8.38 -16.85
CA PRO A 49 -11.86 8.06 -18.25
C PRO A 49 -13.37 7.98 -18.53
N ALA A 50 -13.77 8.42 -19.72
CA ALA A 50 -15.17 8.40 -20.13
C ALA A 50 -15.77 6.97 -20.09
N GLY A 51 -16.93 6.82 -19.47
CA GLY A 51 -17.59 5.52 -19.31
C GLY A 51 -17.04 4.65 -18.18
N GLN A 52 -16.05 5.12 -17.42
CA GLN A 52 -15.53 4.45 -16.23
C GLN A 52 -16.34 4.89 -15.00
N GLU A 53 -16.81 3.95 -14.23
CA GLU A 53 -17.62 4.20 -13.04
C GLU A 53 -16.83 3.89 -11.75
N SER A 54 -17.06 4.69 -10.71
CA SER A 54 -16.46 4.46 -9.40
C SER A 54 -16.77 3.06 -8.87
N VAL A 55 -15.80 2.49 -8.17
CA VAL A 55 -15.96 1.23 -7.42
C VAL A 55 -16.33 1.45 -5.96
N ILE A 56 -16.52 2.71 -5.53
CA ILE A 56 -17.05 3.00 -4.19
C ILE A 56 -18.42 2.38 -4.07
N GLY A 57 -18.61 1.49 -3.09
CA GLY A 57 -19.85 0.75 -2.91
C GLY A 57 -20.08 -0.40 -3.91
N LEU A 58 -19.05 -0.78 -4.69
CA LEU A 58 -19.16 -1.95 -5.57
C LEU A 58 -19.49 -3.20 -4.75
N ALA A 59 -20.61 -3.83 -5.09
CA ALA A 59 -21.00 -5.14 -4.58
C ALA A 59 -20.88 -6.18 -5.70
N LEU A 60 -20.16 -7.24 -5.45
CA LEU A 60 -20.08 -8.40 -6.36
C LEU A 60 -21.13 -9.45 -5.98
N PRO A 61 -21.53 -10.31 -6.91
CA PRO A 61 -22.40 -11.45 -6.60
C PRO A 61 -21.82 -12.30 -5.46
N LYS A 62 -22.70 -12.77 -4.58
CA LYS A 62 -22.30 -13.66 -3.48
C LYS A 62 -21.64 -14.93 -4.05
N MET A 63 -20.50 -15.28 -3.48
CA MET A 63 -19.79 -16.53 -3.75
C MET A 63 -19.92 -17.46 -2.54
N GLU A 64 -20.21 -18.74 -2.78
CA GLU A 64 -20.21 -19.75 -1.71
C GLU A 64 -18.77 -20.04 -1.24
N VAL A 65 -17.81 -20.00 -2.16
CA VAL A 65 -16.38 -20.20 -1.89
C VAL A 65 -15.58 -19.17 -2.67
N VAL A 66 -14.70 -18.43 -1.99
CA VAL A 66 -13.71 -17.54 -2.60
C VAL A 66 -12.40 -18.29 -2.74
N ARG A 67 -11.94 -18.48 -3.98
CA ARG A 67 -10.70 -19.19 -4.31
C ARG A 67 -9.54 -18.21 -4.32
N VAL A 68 -8.54 -18.44 -3.48
CA VAL A 68 -7.48 -17.49 -3.20
C VAL A 68 -6.13 -18.00 -3.71
N GLY A 69 -5.43 -17.14 -4.47
CA GLY A 69 -4.03 -17.28 -4.81
C GLY A 69 -3.18 -16.33 -3.96
N PHE A 70 -2.08 -16.82 -3.40
CA PHE A 70 -1.14 -16.01 -2.62
C PHE A 70 0.12 -15.74 -3.42
N VAL A 71 0.56 -14.47 -3.45
CA VAL A 71 1.82 -14.05 -4.08
C VAL A 71 2.68 -13.32 -3.06
N GLY A 72 3.91 -13.82 -2.84
CA GLY A 72 4.82 -13.33 -1.81
C GLY A 72 4.67 -14.09 -0.50
N LEU A 73 5.57 -15.04 -0.27
CA LEU A 73 5.56 -15.98 0.86
C LEU A 73 6.84 -15.88 1.70
N GLY A 74 7.35 -14.64 1.79
CA GLY A 74 8.51 -14.30 2.62
C GLY A 74 8.15 -14.19 4.11
N MET A 75 8.10 -12.96 4.62
CA MET A 75 7.86 -12.71 6.04
C MET A 75 6.37 -12.72 6.41
N ARG A 76 5.54 -11.96 5.66
CA ARG A 76 4.12 -11.74 5.98
C ARG A 76 3.20 -12.84 5.43
N GLY A 77 3.49 -13.26 4.19
CA GLY A 77 2.66 -14.21 3.45
C GLY A 77 2.35 -15.53 4.16
N PRO A 78 3.33 -16.23 4.77
CA PRO A 78 3.07 -17.48 5.47
C PRO A 78 2.04 -17.37 6.60
N GLY A 79 2.09 -16.25 7.35
CA GLY A 79 1.09 -15.97 8.38
C GLY A 79 -0.30 -15.71 7.80
N ALA A 80 -0.38 -15.07 6.62
CA ALA A 80 -1.64 -14.88 5.92
C ALA A 80 -2.21 -16.23 5.43
N VAL A 81 -1.40 -17.06 4.79
CA VAL A 81 -1.81 -18.41 4.38
C VAL A 81 -2.35 -19.20 5.56
N SER A 82 -1.65 -19.20 6.70
CA SER A 82 -2.11 -19.87 7.92
C SER A 82 -3.47 -19.33 8.39
N ARG A 83 -3.67 -18.02 8.44
CA ARG A 83 -4.96 -17.44 8.87
C ARG A 83 -6.12 -17.80 7.92
N PHE A 84 -5.87 -17.86 6.62
CA PHE A 84 -6.90 -18.19 5.65
C PHE A 84 -7.39 -19.63 5.74
N THR A 85 -6.63 -20.55 6.36
CA THR A 85 -7.12 -21.92 6.62
C THR A 85 -8.26 -21.96 7.62
N TYR A 86 -8.49 -20.90 8.40
CA TYR A 86 -9.56 -20.79 9.39
C TYR A 86 -10.75 -19.91 8.95
N ILE A 87 -10.68 -19.28 7.77
CA ILE A 87 -11.75 -18.41 7.27
C ILE A 87 -12.78 -19.27 6.51
N PRO A 88 -14.01 -19.40 7.02
CA PRO A 88 -15.05 -20.14 6.32
C PRO A 88 -15.36 -19.53 4.95
N GLY A 89 -15.67 -20.36 3.96
CA GLY A 89 -15.97 -19.91 2.61
C GLY A 89 -14.76 -19.46 1.80
N THR A 90 -13.53 -19.82 2.23
CA THR A 90 -12.31 -19.58 1.43
C THR A 90 -11.63 -20.91 1.08
N GLN A 91 -10.96 -20.94 -0.07
CA GLN A 91 -10.15 -22.04 -0.52
C GLN A 91 -8.82 -21.53 -1.06
N ILE A 92 -7.71 -22.00 -0.52
CA ILE A 92 -6.37 -21.67 -1.02
C ILE A 92 -6.06 -22.61 -2.20
N VAL A 93 -5.97 -22.06 -3.42
CA VAL A 93 -5.79 -22.84 -4.65
C VAL A 93 -4.41 -22.68 -5.27
N ALA A 94 -3.70 -21.59 -4.95
CA ALA A 94 -2.36 -21.34 -5.49
C ALA A 94 -1.46 -20.61 -4.49
N LEU A 95 -0.18 -20.93 -4.53
CA LEU A 95 0.90 -20.35 -3.73
C LEU A 95 2.04 -19.97 -4.66
N CYS A 96 2.48 -18.70 -4.63
CA CYS A 96 3.54 -18.18 -5.48
C CYS A 96 4.57 -17.38 -4.67
N ASP A 97 5.84 -17.67 -4.89
CA ASP A 97 6.95 -16.84 -4.43
C ASP A 97 8.08 -16.88 -5.46
N TYR A 98 8.94 -15.87 -5.48
CA TYR A 98 10.14 -15.91 -6.30
C TYR A 98 10.97 -17.18 -6.03
N GLU A 99 11.12 -17.52 -4.74
CA GLU A 99 11.77 -18.74 -4.29
C GLU A 99 10.75 -19.88 -4.12
N LYS A 100 10.82 -20.89 -4.97
CA LYS A 100 9.91 -22.05 -4.98
C LYS A 100 9.74 -22.68 -3.59
N GLU A 101 10.85 -22.82 -2.86
CA GLU A 101 10.87 -23.42 -1.53
C GLU A 101 9.96 -22.72 -0.52
N ARG A 102 9.79 -21.41 -0.63
CA ARG A 102 8.89 -20.66 0.26
C ARG A 102 7.44 -21.03 0.02
N ALA A 103 7.05 -21.17 -1.26
CA ALA A 103 5.71 -21.61 -1.62
C ALA A 103 5.47 -23.07 -1.17
N GLU A 104 6.45 -23.95 -1.38
CA GLU A 104 6.36 -25.34 -0.95
C GLU A 104 6.26 -25.47 0.58
N LYS A 105 7.01 -24.67 1.35
CA LYS A 105 6.94 -24.64 2.82
C LYS A 105 5.54 -24.25 3.32
N CYS A 106 4.82 -23.40 2.61
CA CYS A 106 3.48 -22.97 3.01
C CYS A 106 2.43 -24.09 2.88
N GLN A 107 2.69 -25.16 2.11
CA GLN A 107 1.80 -26.33 2.04
C GLN A 107 1.57 -27.00 3.39
N LYS A 108 2.49 -26.82 4.36
CA LYS A 108 2.33 -27.37 5.72
C LYS A 108 1.04 -26.89 6.39
N TYR A 109 0.67 -25.59 6.20
CA TYR A 109 -0.53 -25.03 6.82
C TYR A 109 -1.81 -25.67 6.27
N LEU A 110 -1.84 -25.95 4.95
CA LEU A 110 -2.96 -26.64 4.34
C LEU A 110 -3.05 -28.08 4.84
N LYS A 111 -1.90 -28.76 4.93
CA LYS A 111 -1.83 -30.13 5.46
C LYS A 111 -2.28 -30.22 6.92
N GLU A 112 -1.83 -29.29 7.76
CA GLU A 112 -2.22 -29.20 9.18
C GLU A 112 -3.73 -28.97 9.35
N ALA A 113 -4.32 -28.18 8.45
CA ALA A 113 -5.76 -27.92 8.42
C ALA A 113 -6.57 -28.97 7.65
N SER A 114 -5.96 -30.06 7.17
CA SER A 114 -6.60 -31.10 6.36
C SER A 114 -7.25 -30.56 5.07
N LEU A 115 -6.67 -29.51 4.49
CA LEU A 115 -7.12 -28.89 3.24
C LEU A 115 -6.37 -29.46 2.02
N PRO A 116 -6.97 -29.38 0.82
CA PRO A 116 -6.32 -29.77 -0.42
C PRO A 116 -5.01 -29.02 -0.65
N LYS A 117 -4.06 -29.70 -1.30
CA LYS A 117 -2.80 -29.08 -1.70
C LYS A 117 -3.02 -28.02 -2.77
N ALA A 118 -2.42 -26.83 -2.61
CA ALA A 118 -2.45 -25.74 -3.58
C ALA A 118 -1.40 -25.94 -4.70
N ALA A 119 -1.67 -25.42 -5.89
CA ALA A 119 -0.67 -25.33 -6.94
C ALA A 119 0.48 -24.40 -6.55
N VAL A 120 1.70 -24.71 -6.98
CA VAL A 120 2.90 -23.92 -6.66
C VAL A 120 3.43 -23.25 -7.93
N TYR A 121 3.66 -21.95 -7.84
CA TYR A 121 4.28 -21.12 -8.85
C TYR A 121 5.55 -20.48 -8.30
N SER A 122 6.53 -20.21 -9.14
CA SER A 122 7.79 -19.63 -8.67
C SER A 122 8.55 -18.88 -9.77
N GLY A 123 9.59 -18.14 -9.37
CA GLY A 123 10.42 -17.34 -10.24
C GLY A 123 9.80 -15.98 -10.56
N GLU A 124 10.51 -15.21 -11.35
CA GLU A 124 10.20 -13.81 -11.66
C GLU A 124 8.79 -13.60 -12.24
N LYS A 125 8.31 -14.54 -13.04
CA LYS A 125 7.01 -14.49 -13.73
C LYS A 125 5.97 -15.47 -13.18
N GLY A 126 6.25 -16.14 -12.09
CA GLY A 126 5.34 -17.11 -11.50
C GLY A 126 3.96 -16.52 -11.16
N TYR A 127 3.90 -15.26 -10.76
CA TYR A 127 2.65 -14.57 -10.50
C TYR A 127 1.79 -14.33 -11.75
N GLU A 128 2.43 -14.14 -12.93
CA GLU A 128 1.70 -13.97 -14.20
C GLU A 128 0.93 -15.24 -14.55
N GLU A 129 1.54 -16.41 -14.35
CA GLU A 129 0.89 -17.71 -14.58
C GLU A 129 -0.23 -17.97 -13.55
N LEU A 130 -0.03 -17.58 -12.29
CA LEU A 130 -1.05 -17.65 -11.28
C LEU A 130 -2.26 -16.77 -11.65
N CYS A 131 -2.04 -15.54 -12.10
CA CYS A 131 -3.12 -14.60 -12.42
C CYS A 131 -3.98 -15.05 -13.63
N LYS A 132 -3.42 -15.84 -14.55
CA LYS A 132 -4.14 -16.37 -15.71
C LYS A 132 -5.14 -17.50 -15.38
N ARG A 133 -5.09 -18.06 -14.18
CA ARG A 133 -5.98 -19.17 -13.81
C ARG A 133 -7.43 -18.72 -13.66
N ASP A 134 -8.37 -19.46 -14.22
CA ASP A 134 -9.81 -19.19 -14.11
C ASP A 134 -10.42 -19.60 -12.76
N ASP A 135 -9.70 -20.41 -12.00
CA ASP A 135 -10.11 -20.88 -10.68
C ASP A 135 -9.54 -20.05 -9.53
N ILE A 136 -9.21 -18.78 -9.77
CA ILE A 136 -8.82 -17.80 -8.76
C ILE A 136 -9.78 -16.61 -8.80
N ASP A 137 -10.36 -16.28 -7.65
CA ASP A 137 -11.27 -15.15 -7.47
C ASP A 137 -10.58 -13.96 -6.82
N LEU A 138 -9.61 -14.23 -5.94
CA LEU A 138 -8.85 -13.24 -5.16
C LEU A 138 -7.36 -13.55 -5.19
N VAL A 139 -6.55 -12.53 -5.46
CA VAL A 139 -5.08 -12.60 -5.29
C VAL A 139 -4.69 -11.81 -4.05
N TYR A 140 -4.10 -12.49 -3.07
CA TYR A 140 -3.50 -11.89 -1.88
C TYR A 140 -2.03 -11.61 -2.14
N ILE A 141 -1.61 -10.35 -2.00
CA ILE A 141 -0.28 -9.88 -2.38
C ILE A 141 0.49 -9.43 -1.14
N ALA A 142 1.63 -10.10 -0.87
CA ALA A 142 2.54 -9.81 0.24
C ALA A 142 4.01 -9.93 -0.20
N THR A 143 4.32 -9.44 -1.39
CA THR A 143 5.68 -9.37 -1.95
C THR A 143 6.53 -8.32 -1.25
N ASP A 144 7.67 -7.95 -1.81
CA ASP A 144 8.32 -6.68 -1.47
C ASP A 144 7.53 -5.51 -2.07
N TRP A 145 7.81 -4.30 -1.57
CA TRP A 145 7.03 -3.11 -1.91
C TRP A 145 7.05 -2.74 -3.40
N LEU A 146 8.16 -3.02 -4.10
CA LEU A 146 8.29 -2.70 -5.52
C LEU A 146 7.45 -3.63 -6.41
N HIS A 147 7.12 -4.82 -5.91
CA HIS A 147 6.33 -5.81 -6.65
C HIS A 147 4.84 -5.81 -6.28
N HIS A 148 4.40 -5.04 -5.27
CA HIS A 148 2.97 -4.93 -4.93
C HIS A 148 2.15 -4.46 -6.13
N PHE A 149 2.50 -3.33 -6.72
CA PHE A 149 1.78 -2.77 -7.86
C PHE A 149 1.84 -3.66 -9.12
N PRO A 150 3.00 -4.15 -9.60
CA PRO A 150 3.04 -5.01 -10.78
C PRO A 150 2.17 -6.27 -10.66
N VAL A 151 2.17 -6.91 -9.50
CA VAL A 151 1.34 -8.11 -9.25
C VAL A 151 -0.14 -7.75 -9.21
N ALA A 152 -0.51 -6.66 -8.53
CA ALA A 152 -1.88 -6.19 -8.45
C ALA A 152 -2.44 -5.80 -9.83
N LYS A 153 -1.64 -5.09 -10.64
CA LYS A 153 -1.96 -4.76 -12.02
C LYS A 153 -2.26 -6.02 -12.82
N CYS A 154 -1.34 -6.98 -12.80
CA CYS A 154 -1.50 -8.24 -13.51
C CYS A 154 -2.79 -8.98 -13.07
N ALA A 155 -3.08 -9.04 -11.76
CA ALA A 155 -4.27 -9.69 -11.24
C ALA A 155 -5.57 -8.97 -11.70
N LEU A 156 -5.63 -7.64 -11.60
CA LEU A 156 -6.77 -6.85 -12.03
C LEU A 156 -7.03 -6.97 -13.54
N GLU A 157 -5.97 -6.92 -14.37
CA GLU A 157 -6.05 -7.10 -15.83
C GLU A 157 -6.56 -8.49 -16.22
N ASN A 158 -6.30 -9.50 -15.39
CA ASN A 158 -6.83 -10.86 -15.56
C ASN A 158 -8.18 -11.07 -14.82
N GLY A 159 -8.87 -9.98 -14.45
CA GLY A 159 -10.21 -10.04 -13.85
C GLY A 159 -10.29 -10.60 -12.45
N LYS A 160 -9.19 -10.55 -11.68
CA LYS A 160 -9.15 -10.99 -10.28
C LYS A 160 -9.41 -9.82 -9.33
N ASN A 161 -10.04 -10.11 -8.18
CA ASN A 161 -10.01 -9.19 -7.06
C ASN A 161 -8.63 -9.23 -6.42
N VAL A 162 -8.21 -8.13 -5.79
CA VAL A 162 -6.90 -8.08 -5.12
C VAL A 162 -7.00 -7.55 -3.70
N ALA A 163 -6.19 -8.11 -2.84
CA ALA A 163 -5.94 -7.66 -1.48
C ALA A 163 -4.42 -7.49 -1.34
N ILE A 164 -3.97 -6.27 -1.09
CA ILE A 164 -2.56 -5.87 -1.16
C ILE A 164 -2.08 -5.45 0.22
N GLU A 165 -1.00 -6.07 0.72
CA GLU A 165 -0.28 -5.61 1.91
C GLU A 165 0.29 -4.20 1.69
N VAL A 166 0.53 -3.49 2.79
CA VAL A 166 1.03 -2.12 2.77
C VAL A 166 2.51 -2.03 2.39
N PRO A 167 2.87 -0.97 1.64
CA PRO A 167 2.05 -0.02 0.90
C PRO A 167 1.53 -0.62 -0.41
N SER A 168 0.33 -0.27 -0.84
CA SER A 168 -0.25 -0.82 -2.08
C SER A 168 0.47 -0.36 -3.35
N ALA A 169 1.11 0.80 -3.31
CA ALA A 169 1.84 1.41 -4.41
C ALA A 169 2.96 2.30 -3.89
N MET A 170 3.93 2.63 -4.74
CA MET A 170 5.12 3.39 -4.35
C MET A 170 5.13 4.83 -4.85
N ASN A 171 4.15 5.22 -5.63
CA ASN A 171 3.99 6.58 -6.16
C ASN A 171 2.54 6.86 -6.56
N LEU A 172 2.21 8.14 -6.75
CA LEU A 172 0.84 8.57 -7.06
C LEU A 172 0.33 8.01 -8.40
N LYS A 173 1.20 7.85 -9.39
CA LYS A 173 0.81 7.27 -10.68
C LYS A 173 0.31 5.84 -10.51
N GLU A 174 1.05 5.03 -9.77
CA GLU A 174 0.62 3.66 -9.45
C GLU A 174 -0.70 3.63 -8.65
N CYS A 175 -0.88 4.56 -7.69
CA CYS A 175 -2.14 4.67 -6.95
C CYS A 175 -3.33 4.92 -7.88
N TRP A 176 -3.21 5.88 -8.81
CA TRP A 176 -4.26 6.18 -9.78
C TRP A 176 -4.49 5.02 -10.74
N GLU A 177 -3.42 4.36 -11.20
CA GLU A 177 -3.54 3.20 -12.09
C GLU A 177 -4.26 2.02 -11.43
N LEU A 178 -4.06 1.80 -10.11
CA LEU A 178 -4.84 0.80 -9.36
C LEU A 178 -6.32 1.15 -9.30
N VAL A 179 -6.66 2.42 -9.09
CA VAL A 179 -8.06 2.88 -9.13
C VAL A 179 -8.66 2.65 -10.51
N ASP A 180 -7.98 3.09 -11.56
CA ASP A 180 -8.43 2.93 -12.93
C ASP A 180 -8.63 1.46 -13.32
N LEU A 181 -7.70 0.59 -12.97
CA LEU A 181 -7.80 -0.85 -13.23
C LEU A 181 -8.96 -1.50 -12.46
N SER A 182 -9.16 -1.12 -11.22
CA SER A 182 -10.28 -1.58 -10.39
C SER A 182 -11.62 -1.15 -11.00
N GLU A 183 -11.77 0.12 -11.37
CA GLU A 183 -12.96 0.68 -12.00
C GLU A 183 -13.23 0.05 -13.38
N LYS A 184 -12.21 -0.03 -14.25
CA LYS A 184 -12.31 -0.60 -15.59
C LYS A 184 -12.73 -2.07 -15.58
N ASN A 185 -12.16 -2.86 -14.68
CA ASN A 185 -12.41 -4.30 -14.62
C ASN A 185 -13.55 -4.67 -13.66
N ARG A 186 -14.13 -3.69 -12.96
CA ARG A 186 -15.18 -3.89 -11.92
C ARG A 186 -14.76 -4.95 -10.91
N LYS A 187 -13.55 -4.81 -10.35
CA LYS A 187 -12.97 -5.70 -9.34
C LYS A 187 -12.58 -4.94 -8.08
N HIS A 188 -12.69 -5.58 -6.93
CA HIS A 188 -12.18 -5.01 -5.69
C HIS A 188 -10.66 -4.91 -5.72
N CYS A 189 -10.15 -3.75 -5.29
CA CYS A 189 -8.74 -3.52 -5.04
C CYS A 189 -8.62 -2.95 -3.62
N MET A 190 -8.24 -3.79 -2.67
CA MET A 190 -8.22 -3.44 -1.26
C MET A 190 -6.79 -3.39 -0.74
N ILE A 191 -6.41 -2.29 -0.08
CA ILE A 191 -5.21 -2.23 0.75
C ILE A 191 -5.50 -2.88 2.11
N LEU A 192 -4.60 -3.74 2.57
CA LEU A 192 -4.73 -4.44 3.85
C LEU A 192 -4.08 -3.63 4.98
N GLU A 193 -4.54 -2.39 5.16
CA GLU A 193 -4.08 -1.52 6.24
C GLU A 193 -4.68 -1.97 7.58
N ASN A 194 -3.94 -2.82 8.27
CA ASN A 194 -4.43 -3.45 9.50
C ASN A 194 -4.73 -2.46 10.62
N CYS A 195 -4.01 -1.33 10.69
CA CYS A 195 -4.22 -0.35 11.74
C CYS A 195 -5.59 0.35 11.65
N CYS A 196 -6.26 0.32 10.49
CA CYS A 196 -7.65 0.80 10.40
C CYS A 196 -8.66 -0.12 11.09
N TYR A 197 -8.30 -1.37 11.38
CA TYR A 197 -9.20 -2.41 11.87
C TYR A 197 -8.92 -2.84 13.31
N ASP A 198 -7.99 -2.18 13.99
CA ASP A 198 -7.77 -2.41 15.41
C ASP A 198 -8.95 -1.87 16.24
N TRP A 199 -9.20 -2.47 17.39
CA TRP A 199 -10.38 -2.14 18.21
C TRP A 199 -10.46 -0.65 18.57
N PHE A 200 -9.32 -0.04 18.89
CA PHE A 200 -9.26 1.37 19.27
C PHE A 200 -9.62 2.29 18.10
N GLU A 201 -9.06 2.05 16.95
CA GLU A 201 -9.27 2.86 15.73
C GLU A 201 -10.71 2.71 15.24
N MET A 202 -11.23 1.50 15.17
CA MET A 202 -12.63 1.26 14.78
C MET A 202 -13.63 1.89 15.76
N ASN A 203 -13.35 1.82 17.06
CA ASN A 203 -14.21 2.46 18.06
C ASN A 203 -14.15 3.99 17.96
N THR A 204 -12.95 4.56 17.75
CA THR A 204 -12.77 6.00 17.55
C THR A 204 -13.52 6.49 16.32
N LEU A 205 -13.43 5.77 15.21
CA LEU A 205 -14.18 6.07 13.98
C LEU A 205 -15.69 6.03 14.24
N ASN A 206 -16.19 5.01 14.91
CA ASN A 206 -17.60 4.90 15.26
C ASN A 206 -18.07 6.08 16.12
N MET A 207 -17.29 6.49 17.11
CA MET A 207 -17.59 7.66 17.95
C MET A 207 -17.59 8.96 17.12
N ALA A 208 -16.64 9.12 16.19
CA ALA A 208 -16.59 10.28 15.31
C ALA A 208 -17.84 10.36 14.42
N GLN A 209 -18.22 9.26 13.81
CA GLN A 209 -19.41 9.15 12.95
C GLN A 209 -20.72 9.44 13.69
N HIS A 210 -20.77 9.18 14.99
CA HIS A 210 -21.91 9.49 15.85
C HIS A 210 -21.82 10.88 16.53
N GLY A 211 -20.85 11.71 16.13
CA GLY A 211 -20.74 13.09 16.61
C GLY A 211 -20.25 13.25 18.04
N VAL A 212 -19.71 12.19 18.67
CA VAL A 212 -19.26 12.22 20.07
C VAL A 212 -18.18 13.26 20.30
N PHE A 213 -17.33 13.52 19.30
CA PHE A 213 -16.24 14.50 19.38
C PHE A 213 -16.66 15.91 18.93
N GLY A 214 -17.90 16.10 18.46
CA GLY A 214 -18.31 17.33 17.83
C GLY A 214 -17.58 17.58 16.51
N GLU A 215 -17.29 18.85 16.20
CA GLU A 215 -16.51 19.20 15.00
C GLU A 215 -15.03 18.86 15.22
N VAL A 216 -14.50 17.93 14.40
CA VAL A 216 -13.10 17.52 14.49
C VAL A 216 -12.22 18.51 13.74
N ILE A 217 -11.48 19.34 14.48
CA ILE A 217 -10.59 20.37 13.92
C ILE A 217 -9.21 19.78 13.56
N ARG A 218 -8.74 18.78 14.30
CA ARG A 218 -7.43 18.18 14.13
C ARG A 218 -7.45 16.71 14.54
N ALA A 219 -6.83 15.88 13.73
CA ALA A 219 -6.49 14.52 14.06
C ALA A 219 -4.98 14.27 13.88
N GLN A 220 -4.44 13.34 14.65
CA GLN A 220 -3.04 12.94 14.56
C GLN A 220 -2.92 11.43 14.69
N GLY A 221 -2.25 10.81 13.73
CA GLY A 221 -1.86 9.41 13.77
C GLY A 221 -0.34 9.28 13.78
N ALA A 222 0.18 8.21 14.40
CA ALA A 222 1.60 7.90 14.38
C ALA A 222 1.80 6.38 14.42
N TYR A 223 2.81 5.91 13.69
CA TYR A 223 3.29 4.54 13.80
C TYR A 223 4.72 4.54 14.32
N ILE A 224 4.85 4.26 15.60
CA ILE A 224 6.14 4.28 16.32
C ILE A 224 6.48 2.85 16.71
N HIS A 225 7.55 2.30 16.14
CA HIS A 225 7.90 0.90 16.30
C HIS A 225 9.37 0.71 16.67
N ASN A 226 9.62 -0.11 17.69
CA ASN A 226 10.98 -0.58 17.96
C ASN A 226 11.32 -1.73 17.02
N LEU A 227 12.14 -1.47 16.01
CA LEU A 227 12.58 -2.46 15.03
C LEU A 227 13.77 -3.33 15.48
N ALA A 228 14.36 -3.06 16.65
CA ALA A 228 15.49 -3.83 17.15
C ALA A 228 15.25 -5.36 17.21
N PRO A 229 14.06 -5.88 17.61
CA PRO A 229 13.77 -7.31 17.55
C PRO A 229 13.78 -7.90 16.14
N PHE A 230 13.55 -7.06 15.14
CA PHE A 230 13.46 -7.44 13.72
C PHE A 230 14.74 -7.14 12.93
N TRP A 231 15.83 -6.74 13.59
CA TRP A 231 17.05 -6.31 12.93
C TRP A 231 17.57 -7.30 11.88
N LYS A 232 17.38 -8.60 12.06
CA LYS A 232 17.80 -9.64 11.11
C LYS A 232 17.12 -9.50 9.74
N HIS A 233 15.90 -8.98 9.69
CA HIS A 233 15.18 -8.76 8.45
C HIS A 233 15.57 -7.45 7.76
N TYR A 234 16.05 -6.46 8.53
CA TYR A 234 16.40 -5.15 8.00
C TYR A 234 17.91 -5.02 7.70
N TRP A 235 18.75 -5.66 8.51
CA TRP A 235 20.19 -5.41 8.52
C TRP A 235 21.04 -6.60 8.02
N LYS A 236 20.45 -7.76 7.82
CA LYS A 236 21.18 -8.94 7.35
C LYS A 236 21.55 -8.78 5.87
N LYS A 237 22.85 -8.89 5.56
CA LYS A 237 23.30 -9.15 4.20
C LYS A 237 22.93 -10.57 3.79
N GLY A 238 22.54 -10.75 2.52
CA GLY A 238 22.37 -12.07 1.92
C GLY A 238 23.68 -12.85 1.84
N GLU A 239 23.59 -14.12 1.46
CA GLU A 239 24.78 -14.98 1.27
C GLU A 239 25.71 -14.44 0.15
N ASP A 240 25.14 -13.69 -0.80
CA ASP A 240 25.85 -13.02 -1.89
C ASP A 240 26.37 -11.61 -1.52
N ASP A 241 26.45 -11.30 -0.22
CA ASP A 241 26.85 -10.00 0.35
C ASP A 241 25.91 -8.83 -0.04
N LYS A 242 24.78 -9.09 -0.68
CA LYS A 242 23.77 -8.10 -0.99
C LYS A 242 22.93 -7.74 0.24
N LEU A 243 22.54 -6.48 0.32
CA LEU A 243 21.63 -6.02 1.36
C LEU A 243 20.26 -6.64 1.18
N GLY A 244 19.58 -6.95 2.30
CA GLY A 244 18.16 -7.28 2.26
C GLY A 244 17.37 -6.12 1.62
N TRP A 245 16.33 -6.43 0.85
CA TRP A 245 15.57 -5.45 0.07
C TRP A 245 15.04 -4.28 0.90
N ARG A 246 14.66 -4.51 2.16
CA ARG A 246 14.16 -3.45 3.05
C ARG A 246 15.26 -2.45 3.43
N LEU A 247 16.44 -2.94 3.75
CA LEU A 247 17.56 -2.07 4.07
C LEU A 247 18.00 -1.28 2.84
N ASP A 248 18.15 -1.96 1.70
CA ASP A 248 18.50 -1.33 0.43
C ASP A 248 17.51 -0.24 0.04
N TYR A 249 16.21 -0.51 0.17
CA TYR A 249 15.18 0.47 -0.08
C TYR A 249 15.29 1.68 0.86
N ASN A 250 15.37 1.45 2.18
CA ASN A 250 15.42 2.52 3.18
C ASN A 250 16.68 3.39 3.05
N MET A 251 17.80 2.83 2.58
CA MET A 251 19.01 3.60 2.33
C MET A 251 18.88 4.55 1.14
N ARG A 252 18.05 4.24 0.17
CA ARG A 252 17.85 5.01 -1.07
C ARG A 252 16.68 5.97 -1.01
N HIS A 253 15.76 5.78 -0.08
CA HIS A 253 14.54 6.57 0.02
C HIS A 253 14.51 7.36 1.33
N ARG A 254 14.00 8.59 1.23
CA ARG A 254 13.76 9.46 2.37
C ARG A 254 12.26 9.53 2.63
N GLY A 255 11.89 9.69 3.89
CA GLY A 255 10.51 9.80 4.33
C GLY A 255 10.02 8.57 5.07
N ASP A 256 8.77 8.61 5.46
CA ASP A 256 8.10 7.53 6.17
C ASP A 256 7.69 6.42 5.19
N VAL A 257 8.11 5.21 5.47
CA VAL A 257 7.79 4.02 4.66
C VAL A 257 6.49 3.33 5.08
N TYR A 258 5.93 3.72 6.22
CA TYR A 258 4.69 3.18 6.78
C TYR A 258 3.68 4.27 7.18
N ALA A 259 3.68 5.38 6.43
CA ALA A 259 2.73 6.48 6.66
C ALA A 259 1.27 6.00 6.72
N THR A 260 0.92 4.94 6.00
CA THR A 260 -0.40 4.34 5.98
C THR A 260 -0.87 3.86 7.35
N HIS A 261 0.01 3.35 8.20
CA HIS A 261 -0.34 2.88 9.55
C HIS A 261 -0.78 4.01 10.50
N GLY A 262 -0.22 5.20 10.33
CA GLY A 262 -0.67 6.37 11.09
C GLY A 262 -1.77 7.16 10.40
N LEU A 263 -1.62 7.38 9.08
CA LEU A 263 -2.54 8.20 8.31
C LEU A 263 -3.84 7.47 7.93
N GLY A 264 -3.79 6.16 7.70
CA GLY A 264 -4.95 5.36 7.32
C GLY A 264 -6.14 5.52 8.26
N PRO A 265 -5.97 5.29 9.59
CA PRO A 265 -7.05 5.50 10.56
C PRO A 265 -7.58 6.95 10.61
N VAL A 266 -6.72 7.93 10.34
CA VAL A 266 -7.11 9.36 10.34
C VAL A 266 -7.88 9.73 9.07
N ALA A 267 -7.64 9.03 7.97
CA ALA A 267 -8.24 9.33 6.67
C ALA A 267 -9.63 8.69 6.47
N GLN A 268 -10.05 7.79 7.37
CA GLN A 268 -11.38 7.14 7.34
C GLN A 268 -12.47 8.04 7.90
#